data_6c71bb21e77984194e4a0e7c9993edaf
#
_entry.id   6c71bb21e77984194e4a0e7c9993edaf
#
_cell.length_a   1.000
_cell.length_b   1.000
_cell.length_c   1.000
_cell.angle_alpha   90.00
_cell.angle_beta   90.00
_cell.angle_gamma   90.00
#
_symmetry.space_group_name_H-M   'P 1'
#
loop_
_entity.id
_entity.type
_entity.pdbx_description
1 polymer ?
#
loop_
_entity_poly.entity_id
_entity_poly.type
_entity_poly.pdbx_seq_one_letter_code
_entity_poly.pdbx_strand_id
1 'polypeptide(L)'
;MQIAHRIGAGDDVGARRIMKQGLAVALLYSLVLLSIGTGISRTLPEWLGGESRICQDAFHYFLIYSLALPVMQMNLAAGAMLQSSGNMRLPSILHVLMCFLDMLFNMFLIFPGHNIRLAGITLLIPGMGLGVLGAALGTALAQLVIMICMMYFLLARSPALHLRKGEKLCFHRKDLKRAVCISVPVAVEQFIMSGAQIMSTRIVAPLGMIAIAANSFSITAESLCYMPGYGIGSAATTLIGQSVGAGRHDLTKRLGWIATGFGMAVMAVSGAVMYLIAPWMIAVLSPDVAIRALGAQVLRIEAFAEPMYAASIVASGVFRGAGDTLIPSCLNFCSMWLVRLPLAAFLAPRLGLRGVWIAMCIELCIRGVLFLMRLAFSKSWDKADKRHGTKQLT
;
A
#
# COMPACT_ATOMS: atom_id res chain seq x y z
N MET A 1 7.81 -2.95 -11.85
CA MET A 1 7.62 -3.90 -12.95
C MET A 1 8.51 -3.61 -14.16
N GLN A 2 8.35 -2.53 -14.95
CA GLN A 2 9.18 -2.26 -16.15
C GLN A 2 10.69 -2.29 -15.89
N ILE A 3 11.14 -1.70 -14.77
CA ILE A 3 12.54 -1.77 -14.30
C ILE A 3 12.96 -3.22 -14.04
N ALA A 4 12.13 -4.01 -13.34
CA ALA A 4 12.42 -5.41 -13.09
C ALA A 4 12.55 -6.22 -14.38
N HIS A 5 11.69 -5.99 -15.39
CA HIS A 5 11.79 -6.61 -16.69
C HIS A 5 13.11 -6.27 -17.40
N ARG A 6 13.57 -5.00 -17.37
CA ARG A 6 14.84 -4.59 -18.00
C ARG A 6 16.05 -5.19 -17.29
N ILE A 7 16.02 -5.20 -15.96
CA ILE A 7 17.11 -5.82 -15.17
C ILE A 7 17.16 -7.33 -15.44
N GLY A 8 16.01 -8.01 -15.47
CA GLY A 8 15.94 -9.43 -15.81
C GLY A 8 16.48 -9.74 -17.21
N ALA A 9 16.29 -8.83 -18.16
CA ALA A 9 16.85 -8.92 -19.53
C ALA A 9 18.33 -8.50 -19.65
N GLY A 10 18.98 -8.09 -18.54
CA GLY A 10 20.35 -7.58 -18.57
C GLY A 10 20.51 -6.17 -19.19
N ASP A 11 19.40 -5.45 -19.44
CA ASP A 11 19.39 -4.12 -20.02
C ASP A 11 19.40 -3.03 -18.94
N ASP A 12 20.56 -2.85 -18.30
CA ASP A 12 20.73 -1.82 -17.26
C ASP A 12 20.58 -0.39 -17.80
N VAL A 13 20.94 -0.15 -19.06
CA VAL A 13 20.80 1.17 -19.70
C VAL A 13 19.32 1.53 -19.87
N GLY A 14 18.51 0.57 -20.33
CA GLY A 14 17.06 0.72 -20.40
C GLY A 14 16.41 0.87 -19.03
N ALA A 15 16.89 0.13 -18.03
CA ALA A 15 16.41 0.25 -16.66
C ALA A 15 16.65 1.67 -16.08
N ARG A 16 17.87 2.22 -16.23
CA ARG A 16 18.20 3.59 -15.81
C ARG A 16 17.39 4.65 -16.54
N ARG A 17 17.13 4.44 -17.86
CA ARG A 17 16.27 5.35 -18.64
C ARG A 17 14.86 5.39 -18.07
N ILE A 18 14.26 4.22 -17.81
CA ILE A 18 12.91 4.12 -17.23
C ILE A 18 12.89 4.73 -15.82
N MET A 19 13.93 4.52 -15.03
CA MET A 19 14.06 5.16 -13.71
C MET A 19 14.01 6.69 -13.80
N LYS A 20 14.83 7.29 -14.67
CA LYS A 20 14.88 8.75 -14.86
C LYS A 20 13.53 9.31 -15.32
N GLN A 21 12.89 8.66 -16.30
CA GLN A 21 11.56 9.04 -16.78
C GLN A 21 10.52 8.91 -15.68
N GLY A 22 10.56 7.82 -14.93
CA GLY A 22 9.62 7.55 -13.83
C GLY A 22 9.73 8.59 -12.72
N LEU A 23 10.95 8.97 -12.33
CA LEU A 23 11.19 10.02 -11.32
C LEU A 23 10.69 11.39 -11.83
N ALA A 24 10.97 11.73 -13.11
CA ALA A 24 10.50 13.00 -13.68
C ALA A 24 8.97 13.06 -13.76
N VAL A 25 8.31 11.98 -14.18
CA VAL A 25 6.84 11.89 -14.21
C VAL A 25 6.24 11.94 -12.80
N ALA A 26 6.84 11.23 -11.83
CA ALA A 26 6.40 11.24 -10.44
C ALA A 26 6.50 12.65 -9.84
N LEU A 27 7.59 13.37 -10.10
CA LEU A 27 7.78 14.75 -9.67
C LEU A 27 6.75 15.69 -10.31
N LEU A 28 6.56 15.60 -11.63
CA LEU A 28 5.57 16.43 -12.32
C LEU A 28 4.16 16.19 -11.81
N TYR A 29 3.79 14.92 -11.64
CA TYR A 29 2.49 14.54 -11.09
C TYR A 29 2.30 15.07 -9.65
N SER A 30 3.32 14.96 -8.80
CA SER A 30 3.25 15.46 -7.43
C SER A 30 3.17 16.98 -7.36
N LEU A 31 3.79 17.71 -8.29
CA LEU A 31 3.66 19.17 -8.39
C LEU A 31 2.24 19.59 -8.81
N VAL A 32 1.59 18.82 -9.68
CA VAL A 32 0.18 19.04 -10.02
C VAL A 32 -0.70 18.83 -8.78
N LEU A 33 -0.49 17.72 -8.05
CA LEU A 33 -1.23 17.47 -6.81
C LEU A 33 -0.96 18.52 -5.74
N LEU A 34 0.26 19.00 -5.61
CA LEU A 34 0.63 20.11 -4.74
C LEU A 34 -0.16 21.36 -5.08
N SER A 35 -0.21 21.72 -6.37
CA SER A 35 -0.94 22.92 -6.84
C SER A 35 -2.45 22.82 -6.54
N ILE A 36 -3.04 21.66 -6.76
CA ILE A 36 -4.44 21.38 -6.43
C ILE A 36 -4.65 21.43 -4.91
N GLY A 37 -3.82 20.71 -4.14
CA GLY A 37 -3.92 20.64 -2.69
C GLY A 37 -3.80 22.02 -2.02
N THR A 38 -2.81 22.82 -2.43
CA THR A 38 -2.67 24.19 -1.92
C THR A 38 -3.82 25.09 -2.32
N GLY A 39 -4.36 24.93 -3.55
CA GLY A 39 -5.49 25.70 -4.04
C GLY A 39 -6.78 25.47 -3.26
N ILE A 40 -7.05 24.21 -2.88
CA ILE A 40 -8.28 23.84 -2.14
C ILE A 40 -8.10 23.86 -0.62
N SER A 41 -6.90 24.09 -0.12
CA SER A 41 -6.57 23.96 1.31
C SER A 41 -7.45 24.82 2.23
N ARG A 42 -7.85 26.01 1.81
CA ARG A 42 -8.70 26.91 2.57
C ARG A 42 -10.17 26.46 2.60
N THR A 43 -10.67 25.98 1.48
CA THR A 43 -12.09 25.66 1.31
C THR A 43 -12.44 24.24 1.76
N LEU A 44 -11.47 23.35 1.79
CA LEU A 44 -11.68 21.94 2.10
C LEU A 44 -12.25 21.70 3.52
N PRO A 45 -11.74 22.33 4.61
CA PRO A 45 -12.30 22.16 5.94
C PRO A 45 -13.76 22.62 6.05
N GLU A 46 -14.11 23.71 5.35
CA GLU A 46 -15.48 24.24 5.30
C GLU A 46 -16.43 23.29 4.54
N TRP A 47 -15.98 22.75 3.40
CA TRP A 47 -16.76 21.77 2.61
C TRP A 47 -17.02 20.46 3.38
N LEU A 48 -16.12 20.07 4.26
CA LEU A 48 -16.29 18.91 5.12
C LEU A 48 -17.15 19.17 6.36
N GLY A 49 -17.67 20.39 6.53
CA GLY A 49 -18.53 20.75 7.66
C GLY A 49 -17.78 20.94 8.98
N GLY A 50 -16.51 21.32 8.92
CA GLY A 50 -15.69 21.59 10.11
C GLY A 50 -16.22 22.82 10.89
N GLU A 51 -16.21 22.74 12.21
CA GLU A 51 -16.46 23.90 13.07
C GLU A 51 -15.36 24.94 12.88
N SER A 52 -15.72 26.24 12.94
CA SER A 52 -14.80 27.37 12.72
C SER A 52 -13.53 27.31 13.59
N ARG A 53 -13.64 26.69 14.77
CA ARG A 53 -12.55 26.50 15.72
C ARG A 53 -11.47 25.53 15.24
N ILE A 54 -11.87 24.54 14.45
CA ILE A 54 -10.99 23.47 13.95
C ILE A 54 -10.50 23.77 12.54
N CYS A 55 -11.23 24.60 11.79
CA CYS A 55 -10.94 24.89 10.38
C CYS A 55 -9.54 25.47 10.17
N GLN A 56 -9.05 26.29 11.09
CA GLN A 56 -7.71 26.91 10.96
C GLN A 56 -6.61 25.87 11.16
N ASP A 57 -6.71 25.00 12.15
CA ASP A 57 -5.74 23.92 12.38
C ASP A 57 -5.76 22.90 11.25
N ALA A 58 -6.96 22.55 10.77
CA ALA A 58 -7.14 21.67 9.63
C ALA A 58 -6.55 22.25 8.33
N PHE A 59 -6.71 23.56 8.11
CA PHE A 59 -6.08 24.27 7.00
C PHE A 59 -4.55 24.17 7.05
N HIS A 60 -3.95 24.49 8.19
CA HIS A 60 -2.49 24.45 8.34
C HIS A 60 -1.95 23.01 8.17
N TYR A 61 -2.64 22.04 8.77
CA TYR A 61 -2.29 20.62 8.63
C TYR A 61 -2.31 20.19 7.16
N PHE A 62 -3.42 20.46 6.47
CA PHE A 62 -3.60 20.07 5.08
C PHE A 62 -2.64 20.80 4.14
N LEU A 63 -2.34 22.06 4.40
CA LEU A 63 -1.37 22.86 3.64
C LEU A 63 0.03 22.25 3.73
N ILE A 64 0.51 21.95 4.96
CA ILE A 64 1.83 21.34 5.17
C ILE A 64 1.89 19.95 4.53
N TYR A 65 0.82 19.16 4.68
CA TYR A 65 0.75 17.84 4.07
C TYR A 65 0.79 17.92 2.54
N SER A 66 0.09 18.90 1.97
CA SER A 66 0.12 19.17 0.52
C SER A 66 1.51 19.60 0.03
N LEU A 67 2.22 20.42 0.80
CA LEU A 67 3.61 20.79 0.52
C LEU A 67 4.57 19.58 0.60
N ALA A 68 4.27 18.61 1.44
CA ALA A 68 5.04 17.37 1.57
C ALA A 68 4.75 16.33 0.48
N LEU A 69 3.67 16.46 -0.31
CA LEU A 69 3.31 15.48 -1.35
C LEU A 69 4.45 15.15 -2.34
N PRO A 70 5.23 16.12 -2.87
CA PRO A 70 6.35 15.80 -3.73
C PRO A 70 7.40 14.93 -3.05
N VAL A 71 7.68 15.21 -1.77
CA VAL A 71 8.63 14.43 -0.96
C VAL A 71 8.13 13.00 -0.77
N MET A 72 6.86 12.84 -0.39
CA MET A 72 6.22 11.54 -0.19
C MET A 72 6.21 10.72 -1.48
N GLN A 73 5.88 11.35 -2.59
CA GLN A 73 5.80 10.69 -3.91
C GLN A 73 7.18 10.24 -4.40
N MET A 74 8.20 11.07 -4.19
CA MET A 74 9.58 10.73 -4.54
C MET A 74 10.12 9.60 -3.65
N ASN A 75 9.80 9.60 -2.35
CA ASN A 75 10.14 8.52 -1.43
C ASN A 75 9.51 7.18 -1.89
N LEU A 76 8.21 7.17 -2.18
CA LEU A 76 7.49 6.00 -2.67
C LEU A 76 8.07 5.48 -4.00
N ALA A 77 8.33 6.39 -4.95
CA ALA A 77 8.90 6.05 -6.26
C ALA A 77 10.31 5.46 -6.13
N ALA A 78 11.18 6.10 -5.33
CA ALA A 78 12.55 5.62 -5.12
C ALA A 78 12.57 4.25 -4.42
N GLY A 79 11.72 4.05 -3.41
CA GLY A 79 11.55 2.77 -2.73
C GLY A 79 11.10 1.66 -3.67
N ALA A 80 10.07 1.91 -4.49
CA ALA A 80 9.58 0.95 -5.47
C ALA A 80 10.62 0.62 -6.56
N MET A 81 11.44 1.58 -6.98
CA MET A 81 12.52 1.36 -7.95
C MET A 81 13.66 0.52 -7.34
N LEU A 82 14.06 0.77 -6.11
CA LEU A 82 15.03 -0.05 -5.38
C LEU A 82 14.51 -1.48 -5.18
N GLN A 83 13.24 -1.65 -4.79
CA GLN A 83 12.62 -2.97 -4.71
C GLN A 83 12.65 -3.70 -6.06
N SER A 84 12.29 -2.99 -7.14
CA SER A 84 12.31 -3.54 -8.51
C SER A 84 13.71 -3.95 -8.98
N SER A 85 14.77 -3.38 -8.40
CA SER A 85 16.16 -3.79 -8.66
C SER A 85 16.58 -5.03 -7.89
N GLY A 86 15.71 -5.59 -7.04
CA GLY A 86 15.99 -6.75 -6.17
C GLY A 86 16.48 -6.39 -4.78
N ASN A 87 16.69 -5.11 -4.48
CA ASN A 87 17.08 -4.67 -3.15
C ASN A 87 15.84 -4.37 -2.29
N MET A 88 15.34 -5.40 -1.61
CA MET A 88 14.20 -5.26 -0.68
C MET A 88 14.62 -4.77 0.70
N ARG A 89 15.86 -5.06 1.12
CA ARG A 89 16.33 -4.80 2.49
C ARG A 89 16.44 -3.31 2.79
N LEU A 90 17.04 -2.56 1.89
CA LEU A 90 17.32 -1.15 2.11
C LEU A 90 16.02 -0.31 2.25
N PRO A 91 15.05 -0.39 1.32
CA PRO A 91 13.79 0.33 1.49
C PRO A 91 13.05 -0.06 2.77
N SER A 92 13.07 -1.35 3.15
CA SER A 92 12.40 -1.81 4.38
C SER A 92 13.04 -1.20 5.63
N ILE A 93 14.37 -1.22 5.73
CA ILE A 93 15.09 -0.60 6.85
C ILE A 93 14.82 0.90 6.93
N LEU A 94 14.85 1.59 5.79
CA LEU A 94 14.60 3.03 5.74
C LEU A 94 13.15 3.38 6.10
N HIS A 95 12.16 2.56 5.72
CA HIS A 95 10.77 2.77 6.14
C HIS A 95 10.58 2.53 7.65
N VAL A 96 11.24 1.55 8.24
CA VAL A 96 11.24 1.36 9.70
C VAL A 96 11.89 2.55 10.39
N LEU A 97 13.04 3.02 9.88
CA LEU A 97 13.70 4.22 10.40
C LEU A 97 12.79 5.46 10.28
N MET A 98 12.01 5.57 9.20
CA MET A 98 11.02 6.64 9.03
C MET A 98 10.01 6.66 10.17
N CYS A 99 9.48 5.50 10.58
CA CYS A 99 8.53 5.44 11.69
C CYS A 99 9.17 5.93 13.01
N PHE A 100 10.43 5.55 13.27
CA PHE A 100 11.14 6.05 14.46
C PHE A 100 11.39 7.56 14.40
N LEU A 101 11.80 8.08 13.23
CA LEU A 101 12.00 9.52 13.06
C LEU A 101 10.69 10.30 13.18
N ASP A 102 9.60 9.77 12.66
CA ASP A 102 8.27 10.36 12.77
C ASP A 102 7.84 10.47 14.23
N MET A 103 7.99 9.40 15.02
CA MET A 103 7.71 9.43 16.45
C MET A 103 8.60 10.43 17.18
N LEU A 104 9.89 10.48 16.83
CA LEU A 104 10.86 11.39 17.45
C LEU A 104 10.51 12.86 17.16
N PHE A 105 10.29 13.20 15.89
CA PHE A 105 9.93 14.56 15.51
C PHE A 105 8.58 14.97 16.08
N ASN A 106 7.60 14.10 16.10
CA ASN A 106 6.30 14.35 16.71
C ASN A 106 6.42 14.61 18.21
N MET A 107 7.27 13.87 18.92
CA MET A 107 7.52 14.11 20.35
C MET A 107 8.09 15.51 20.61
N PHE A 108 8.99 16.01 19.76
CA PHE A 108 9.59 17.33 19.92
C PHE A 108 8.69 18.48 19.42
N LEU A 109 7.90 18.25 18.38
CA LEU A 109 7.14 19.32 17.73
C LEU A 109 5.73 19.49 18.29
N ILE A 110 5.06 18.39 18.67
CA ILE A 110 3.66 18.43 19.15
C ILE A 110 3.59 18.97 20.57
N PHE A 111 4.41 18.41 21.46
CA PHE A 111 4.30 18.68 22.89
C PHE A 111 5.12 19.91 23.29
N PRO A 112 4.63 20.73 24.25
CA PRO A 112 5.47 21.72 24.90
C PRO A 112 6.56 21.05 25.71
N GLY A 113 7.66 21.74 26.02
CA GLY A 113 8.73 21.22 26.85
C GLY A 113 8.20 20.63 28.15
N HIS A 114 8.50 19.37 28.41
CA HIS A 114 8.03 18.67 29.60
C HIS A 114 9.16 17.82 30.22
N ASN A 115 9.04 17.63 31.53
CA ASN A 115 10.00 16.84 32.28
C ASN A 115 9.49 15.39 32.34
N ILE A 116 10.25 14.47 31.73
CA ILE A 116 10.00 13.03 31.93
C ILE A 116 10.90 12.52 33.04
N ARG A 117 10.31 11.90 34.06
CA ARG A 117 11.03 11.15 35.09
C ARG A 117 11.15 9.70 34.64
N LEU A 118 12.33 9.32 34.18
CA LEU A 118 12.66 7.93 33.84
C LEU A 118 13.72 7.44 34.84
N ALA A 119 13.42 6.39 35.60
CA ALA A 119 14.36 5.77 36.57
C ALA A 119 15.05 6.75 37.52
N GLY A 120 14.35 7.80 38.01
CA GLY A 120 14.91 8.77 38.96
C GLY A 120 15.67 9.95 38.33
N ILE A 121 15.86 9.96 37.01
CA ILE A 121 16.48 11.06 36.27
C ILE A 121 15.39 11.90 35.63
N THR A 122 15.35 13.20 35.95
CA THR A 122 14.48 14.17 35.27
C THR A 122 15.16 14.62 33.98
N LEU A 123 14.68 14.14 32.86
CA LEU A 123 15.14 14.60 31.55
C LEU A 123 14.20 15.72 31.07
N LEU A 124 14.72 16.90 30.86
CA LEU A 124 13.99 17.99 30.22
C LEU A 124 13.98 17.70 28.71
N ILE A 125 12.83 17.37 28.16
CA ILE A 125 12.66 17.23 26.71
C ILE A 125 12.21 18.60 26.21
N PRO A 126 13.05 19.27 25.41
CA PRO A 126 12.64 20.52 24.76
C PRO A 126 11.55 20.21 23.75
N GLY A 127 10.43 20.90 23.82
CA GLY A 127 9.32 20.74 22.91
C GLY A 127 8.82 22.11 22.42
N MET A 128 8.39 22.17 21.16
CA MET A 128 7.91 23.41 20.54
C MET A 128 6.45 23.71 20.81
N GLY A 129 5.66 22.73 21.25
CA GLY A 129 4.25 22.94 21.59
C GLY A 129 3.35 23.35 20.43
N LEU A 130 3.71 22.93 19.20
CA LEU A 130 2.98 23.33 17.97
C LEU A 130 1.68 22.56 17.76
N GLY A 131 1.35 21.59 18.61
CA GLY A 131 0.10 20.82 18.49
C GLY A 131 -0.09 20.16 17.12
N VAL A 132 -1.22 20.43 16.48
CA VAL A 132 -1.60 19.86 15.18
C VAL A 132 -0.61 20.22 14.07
N LEU A 133 -0.11 21.45 14.07
CA LEU A 133 0.90 21.91 13.13
C LEU A 133 2.23 21.15 13.31
N GLY A 134 2.60 20.87 14.56
CA GLY A 134 3.78 20.05 14.89
C GLY A 134 3.68 18.64 14.35
N ALA A 135 2.50 18.01 14.39
CA ALA A 135 2.27 16.69 13.83
C ALA A 135 2.48 16.66 12.31
N ALA A 136 1.95 17.64 11.58
CA ALA A 136 2.13 17.74 10.14
C ALA A 136 3.61 17.94 9.75
N LEU A 137 4.32 18.83 10.48
CA LEU A 137 5.74 19.09 10.25
C LEU A 137 6.60 17.88 10.60
N GLY A 138 6.32 17.17 11.70
CA GLY A 138 7.06 15.98 12.12
C GLY A 138 7.05 14.91 11.03
N THR A 139 5.86 14.58 10.54
CA THR A 139 5.69 13.61 9.45
C THR A 139 6.38 14.10 8.15
N ALA A 140 6.23 15.38 7.78
CA ALA A 140 6.88 15.92 6.59
C ALA A 140 8.42 15.87 6.67
N LEU A 141 8.99 16.19 7.83
CA LEU A 141 10.44 16.12 8.06
C LEU A 141 10.96 14.67 8.03
N ALA A 142 10.27 13.73 8.68
CA ALA A 142 10.62 12.32 8.63
C ALA A 142 10.64 11.78 7.19
N GLN A 143 9.61 12.10 6.42
CA GLN A 143 9.52 11.75 5.00
C GLN A 143 10.66 12.39 4.18
N LEU A 144 11.00 13.65 4.45
CA LEU A 144 12.09 14.36 3.76
C LEU A 144 13.44 13.69 3.99
N VAL A 145 13.78 13.36 5.24
CA VAL A 145 15.05 12.71 5.59
C VAL A 145 15.16 11.36 4.88
N ILE A 146 14.10 10.57 4.92
CA ILE A 146 14.11 9.24 4.29
C ILE A 146 14.11 9.34 2.77
N MET A 147 13.39 10.31 2.18
CA MET A 147 13.43 10.55 0.74
C MET A 147 14.86 10.89 0.28
N ILE A 148 15.60 11.73 0.99
CA ILE A 148 17.00 12.06 0.68
C ILE A 148 17.86 10.79 0.74
N CYS A 149 17.71 9.97 1.80
CA CYS A 149 18.43 8.71 1.92
C CYS A 149 18.08 7.74 0.77
N MET A 150 16.78 7.55 0.48
CA MET A 150 16.34 6.70 -0.63
C MET A 150 16.91 7.14 -1.97
N MET A 151 16.85 8.45 -2.25
CA MET A 151 17.39 9.01 -3.49
C MET A 151 18.92 8.85 -3.57
N TYR A 152 19.64 9.05 -2.47
CA TYR A 152 21.07 8.81 -2.43
C TYR A 152 21.42 7.36 -2.76
N PHE A 153 20.76 6.39 -2.12
CA PHE A 153 21.02 4.98 -2.41
C PHE A 153 20.58 4.56 -3.81
N LEU A 154 19.49 5.11 -4.33
CA LEU A 154 19.01 4.84 -5.68
C LEU A 154 20.00 5.36 -6.73
N LEU A 155 20.44 6.62 -6.59
CA LEU A 155 21.20 7.32 -7.62
C LEU A 155 22.71 7.09 -7.54
N ALA A 156 23.25 6.81 -6.34
CA ALA A 156 24.68 6.69 -6.13
C ALA A 156 25.16 5.27 -5.82
N ARG A 157 24.36 4.44 -5.12
CA ARG A 157 24.80 3.15 -4.60
C ARG A 157 24.13 1.93 -5.22
N SER A 158 23.08 2.11 -6.02
CA SER A 158 22.40 0.97 -6.65
C SER A 158 23.28 0.33 -7.74
N PRO A 159 23.48 -1.00 -7.74
CA PRO A 159 24.32 -1.67 -8.74
C PRO A 159 23.84 -1.45 -10.19
N ALA A 160 22.52 -1.55 -10.42
CA ALA A 160 21.91 -1.47 -11.76
C ALA A 160 21.40 -0.06 -12.12
N LEU A 161 21.00 0.74 -11.11
CA LEU A 161 20.27 2.01 -11.32
C LEU A 161 21.09 3.27 -11.03
N HIS A 162 22.38 3.17 -10.62
CA HIS A 162 23.19 4.35 -10.34
C HIS A 162 23.36 5.25 -11.57
N LEU A 163 23.35 6.57 -11.35
CA LEU A 163 23.54 7.54 -12.41
C LEU A 163 24.98 7.51 -12.95
N ARG A 164 25.16 7.36 -14.26
CA ARG A 164 26.45 7.55 -14.93
C ARG A 164 26.55 8.94 -15.51
N LYS A 165 27.72 9.57 -15.38
CA LYS A 165 28.01 10.87 -16.00
C LYS A 165 27.86 10.76 -17.53
N GLY A 166 27.10 11.69 -18.13
CA GLY A 166 26.90 11.74 -19.58
C GLY A 166 25.60 11.14 -20.10
N GLU A 167 24.82 10.43 -19.28
CA GLU A 167 23.52 9.93 -19.73
C GLU A 167 22.46 11.05 -19.73
N LYS A 168 22.01 11.46 -20.93
CA LYS A 168 20.95 12.47 -21.10
C LYS A 168 19.58 11.93 -20.69
N LEU A 169 18.71 12.82 -20.23
CA LEU A 169 17.32 12.54 -19.95
C LEU A 169 16.57 12.45 -21.29
N CYS A 170 16.37 11.25 -21.81
CA CYS A 170 15.64 11.03 -23.04
C CYS A 170 14.27 10.45 -22.76
N PHE A 171 13.22 11.17 -23.13
CA PHE A 171 11.85 10.67 -23.05
C PHE A 171 11.51 9.77 -24.23
N HIS A 172 11.40 8.46 -23.99
CA HIS A 172 10.95 7.51 -24.99
C HIS A 172 9.44 7.34 -24.92
N ARG A 173 8.73 7.82 -25.93
CA ARG A 173 7.27 7.76 -26.02
C ARG A 173 6.72 6.33 -25.88
N LYS A 174 7.46 5.32 -26.35
CA LYS A 174 7.05 3.90 -26.23
C LYS A 174 7.05 3.41 -24.79
N ASP A 175 8.08 3.74 -24.01
CA ASP A 175 8.19 3.34 -22.60
C ASP A 175 7.13 4.07 -21.75
N LEU A 176 6.90 5.36 -22.03
CA LEU A 176 5.86 6.15 -21.37
C LEU A 176 4.44 5.63 -21.69
N LYS A 177 4.13 5.33 -22.97
CA LYS A 177 2.84 4.75 -23.35
C LYS A 177 2.60 3.41 -22.64
N ARG A 178 3.64 2.57 -22.54
CA ARG A 178 3.55 1.30 -21.81
C ARG A 178 3.34 1.52 -20.30
N ALA A 179 4.00 2.51 -19.70
CA ALA A 179 3.80 2.88 -18.30
C ALA A 179 2.35 3.31 -18.05
N VAL A 180 1.80 4.18 -18.88
CA VAL A 180 0.39 4.64 -18.77
C VAL A 180 -0.58 3.48 -18.92
N CYS A 181 -0.41 2.61 -19.93
CA CYS A 181 -1.27 1.45 -20.12
C CYS A 181 -1.29 0.48 -18.94
N ILE A 182 -0.22 0.43 -18.14
CA ILE A 182 -0.12 -0.40 -16.95
C ILE A 182 -0.69 0.33 -15.73
N SER A 183 -0.42 1.64 -15.62
CA SER A 183 -0.78 2.42 -14.45
C SER A 183 -2.27 2.77 -14.39
N VAL A 184 -2.90 3.03 -15.55
CA VAL A 184 -4.31 3.44 -15.60
C VAL A 184 -5.24 2.37 -15.02
N PRO A 185 -5.17 1.08 -15.39
CA PRO A 185 -6.01 0.06 -14.76
C PRO A 185 -5.83 -0.04 -13.26
N VAL A 186 -4.58 0.08 -12.78
CA VAL A 186 -4.28 0.04 -11.33
C VAL A 186 -4.81 1.27 -10.61
N ALA A 187 -4.71 2.46 -11.22
CA ALA A 187 -5.26 3.69 -10.65
C ALA A 187 -6.80 3.64 -10.56
N VAL A 188 -7.45 3.16 -11.62
CA VAL A 188 -8.91 2.95 -11.65
C VAL A 188 -9.32 1.92 -10.59
N GLU A 189 -8.60 0.81 -10.49
CA GLU A 189 -8.81 -0.19 -9.43
C GLU A 189 -8.75 0.47 -8.05
N GLN A 190 -7.70 1.25 -7.76
CA GLN A 190 -7.54 1.88 -6.45
C GLN A 190 -8.68 2.88 -6.14
N PHE A 191 -9.10 3.66 -7.14
CA PHE A 191 -10.23 4.57 -7.00
C PHE A 191 -11.54 3.83 -6.69
N ILE A 192 -11.81 2.75 -7.40
CA ILE A 192 -12.99 1.90 -7.23
C ILE A 192 -12.97 1.20 -5.86
N MET A 193 -11.80 0.72 -5.42
CA MET A 193 -11.63 0.09 -4.11
C MET A 193 -11.87 1.09 -2.97
N SER A 194 -11.39 2.33 -3.11
CA SER A 194 -11.68 3.40 -2.14
C SER A 194 -13.18 3.73 -2.09
N GLY A 195 -13.85 3.78 -3.24
CA GLY A 195 -15.29 3.96 -3.31
C GLY A 195 -16.07 2.83 -2.62
N ALA A 196 -15.65 1.58 -2.81
CA ALA A 196 -16.26 0.42 -2.15
C ALA A 196 -16.06 0.47 -0.62
N GLN A 197 -14.91 0.96 -0.15
CA GLN A 197 -14.67 1.15 1.28
C GLN A 197 -15.62 2.18 1.90
N ILE A 198 -15.86 3.30 1.19
CA ILE A 198 -16.84 4.31 1.61
C ILE A 198 -18.26 3.69 1.66
N MET A 199 -18.65 2.92 0.64
CA MET A 199 -19.96 2.24 0.62
C MET A 199 -20.09 1.21 1.75
N SER A 200 -19.03 0.46 2.06
CA SER A 200 -19.00 -0.45 3.19
C SER A 200 -19.23 0.28 4.53
N THR A 201 -18.56 1.41 4.71
CA THR A 201 -18.77 2.26 5.91
C THR A 201 -20.21 2.78 5.98
N ARG A 202 -20.83 3.15 4.84
CA ARG A 202 -22.23 3.58 4.76
C ARG A 202 -23.19 2.45 5.14
N ILE A 203 -22.89 1.20 4.84
CA ILE A 203 -23.68 0.02 5.27
C ILE A 203 -23.58 -0.18 6.79
N VAL A 204 -22.40 0.07 7.37
CA VAL A 204 -22.18 -0.08 8.82
C VAL A 204 -22.78 1.07 9.63
N ALA A 205 -22.85 2.28 9.07
CA ALA A 205 -23.30 3.48 9.79
C ALA A 205 -24.69 3.34 10.48
N PRO A 206 -25.72 2.74 9.87
CA PRO A 206 -27.03 2.56 10.53
C PRO A 206 -27.03 1.57 11.69
N LEU A 207 -25.98 0.76 11.86
CA LEU A 207 -25.89 -0.24 12.91
C LEU A 207 -25.54 0.37 14.30
N GLY A 208 -25.31 1.67 14.37
CA GLY A 208 -25.07 2.41 15.61
C GLY A 208 -23.60 2.62 15.93
N MET A 209 -23.34 3.48 16.93
CA MET A 209 -21.99 3.97 17.25
C MET A 209 -21.03 2.86 17.70
N ILE A 210 -21.53 1.88 18.48
CA ILE A 210 -20.73 0.73 18.92
C ILE A 210 -20.25 -0.09 17.72
N ALA A 211 -21.12 -0.32 16.71
CA ALA A 211 -20.75 -1.07 15.53
C ALA A 211 -19.72 -0.32 14.68
N ILE A 212 -19.87 1.00 14.53
CA ILE A 212 -18.92 1.85 13.79
C ILE A 212 -17.54 1.79 14.46
N ALA A 213 -17.49 1.98 15.79
CA ALA A 213 -16.23 1.94 16.54
C ALA A 213 -15.59 0.55 16.48
N ALA A 214 -16.37 -0.52 16.72
CA ALA A 214 -15.90 -1.90 16.61
C ALA A 214 -15.37 -2.22 15.22
N ASN A 215 -16.05 -1.77 14.16
CA ASN A 215 -15.58 -1.95 12.77
C ASN A 215 -14.24 -1.24 12.52
N SER A 216 -14.10 0.01 12.96
CA SER A 216 -12.87 0.80 12.76
C SER A 216 -11.67 0.18 13.50
N PHE A 217 -11.86 -0.23 14.74
CA PHE A 217 -10.80 -0.89 15.52
C PHE A 217 -10.46 -2.26 14.96
N SER A 218 -11.46 -3.02 14.49
CA SER A 218 -11.21 -4.33 13.89
C SER A 218 -10.45 -4.22 12.56
N ILE A 219 -10.76 -3.25 11.69
CA ILE A 219 -9.98 -2.99 10.46
C ILE A 219 -8.53 -2.63 10.80
N THR A 220 -8.32 -1.83 11.85
CA THR A 220 -6.96 -1.49 12.30
C THR A 220 -6.21 -2.71 12.81
N ALA A 221 -6.86 -3.56 13.60
CA ALA A 221 -6.27 -4.79 14.12
C ALA A 221 -5.98 -5.81 13.00
N GLU A 222 -6.92 -6.02 12.06
CA GLU A 222 -6.76 -6.87 10.89
C GLU A 222 -5.58 -6.45 10.02
N SER A 223 -5.30 -5.14 9.92
CA SER A 223 -4.20 -4.63 9.10
C SER A 223 -2.85 -5.23 9.48
N LEU A 224 -2.63 -5.57 10.73
CA LEU A 224 -1.41 -6.25 11.20
C LEU A 224 -1.26 -7.66 10.60
N CYS A 225 -2.38 -8.33 10.31
CA CYS A 225 -2.38 -9.67 9.74
C CYS A 225 -2.08 -9.69 8.24
N TYR A 226 -2.67 -8.77 7.48
CA TYR A 226 -2.49 -8.80 6.02
C TYR A 226 -1.25 -8.05 5.52
N MET A 227 -0.61 -7.19 6.32
CA MET A 227 0.62 -6.47 5.92
C MET A 227 1.76 -7.40 5.45
N PRO A 228 2.05 -8.55 6.10
CA PRO A 228 3.02 -9.51 5.58
C PRO A 228 2.66 -10.01 4.18
N GLY A 229 1.37 -10.21 3.88
CA GLY A 229 0.88 -10.60 2.56
C GLY A 229 1.23 -9.58 1.48
N TYR A 230 1.06 -8.28 1.75
CA TYR A 230 1.47 -7.21 0.83
C TYR A 230 2.99 -7.18 0.62
N GLY A 231 3.78 -7.43 1.66
CA GLY A 231 5.24 -7.55 1.56
C GLY A 231 5.65 -8.68 0.62
N ILE A 232 5.06 -9.87 0.79
CA ILE A 232 5.29 -11.04 -0.06
C ILE A 232 4.81 -10.78 -1.50
N GLY A 233 3.66 -10.12 -1.68
CA GLY A 233 3.13 -9.72 -2.99
C GLY A 233 4.05 -8.76 -3.73
N SER A 234 4.65 -7.80 -3.03
CA SER A 234 5.63 -6.87 -3.59
C SER A 234 6.91 -7.60 -4.03
N ALA A 235 7.40 -8.52 -3.20
CA ALA A 235 8.55 -9.37 -3.55
C ALA A 235 8.25 -10.26 -4.75
N ALA A 236 7.07 -10.87 -4.80
CA ALA A 236 6.62 -11.68 -5.92
C ALA A 236 6.56 -10.86 -7.22
N THR A 237 6.05 -9.62 -7.18
CA THR A 237 6.02 -8.71 -8.33
C THR A 237 7.41 -8.48 -8.91
N THR A 238 8.42 -8.31 -8.07
CA THR A 238 9.81 -8.09 -8.51
C THR A 238 10.43 -9.37 -9.07
N LEU A 239 10.31 -10.50 -8.35
CA LEU A 239 10.87 -11.78 -8.79
C LEU A 239 10.28 -12.25 -10.12
N ILE A 240 8.96 -12.16 -10.25
CA ILE A 240 8.26 -12.51 -11.48
C ILE A 240 8.65 -11.54 -12.60
N GLY A 241 8.73 -10.24 -12.33
CA GLY A 241 9.16 -9.26 -13.29
C GLY A 241 10.57 -9.54 -13.85
N GLN A 242 11.52 -9.86 -13.00
CA GLN A 242 12.88 -10.24 -13.41
C GLN A 242 12.91 -11.57 -14.15
N SER A 243 12.15 -12.57 -13.72
CA SER A 243 12.04 -13.87 -14.38
C SER A 243 11.43 -13.76 -15.80
N VAL A 244 10.40 -12.96 -15.97
CA VAL A 244 9.80 -12.65 -17.28
C VAL A 244 10.77 -11.87 -18.16
N GLY A 245 11.50 -10.91 -17.59
CA GLY A 245 12.55 -10.16 -18.30
C GLY A 245 13.68 -11.04 -18.80
N ALA A 246 14.03 -12.08 -18.04
CA ALA A 246 15.05 -13.07 -18.40
C ALA A 246 14.53 -14.14 -19.40
N GLY A 247 13.26 -14.11 -19.80
CA GLY A 247 12.66 -15.09 -20.72
C GLY A 247 12.48 -16.50 -20.11
N ARG A 248 12.56 -16.64 -18.78
CA ARG A 248 12.48 -17.93 -18.09
C ARG A 248 11.07 -18.23 -17.59
N HIS A 249 10.18 -18.60 -18.51
CA HIS A 249 8.77 -18.83 -18.20
C HIS A 249 8.51 -19.99 -17.22
N ASP A 250 9.32 -21.07 -17.26
CA ASP A 250 9.24 -22.17 -16.30
C ASP A 250 9.47 -21.70 -14.88
N LEU A 251 10.49 -20.86 -14.69
CA LEU A 251 10.83 -20.27 -13.41
C LEU A 251 9.73 -19.32 -12.93
N THR A 252 9.13 -18.54 -13.84
CA THR A 252 8.04 -17.60 -13.56
C THR A 252 6.84 -18.33 -12.95
N LYS A 253 6.39 -19.44 -13.57
CA LYS A 253 5.26 -20.22 -13.06
C LYS A 253 5.58 -20.84 -11.70
N ARG A 254 6.76 -21.44 -11.57
CA ARG A 254 7.20 -22.05 -10.31
C ARG A 254 7.31 -21.05 -9.17
N LEU A 255 7.93 -19.90 -9.42
CA LEU A 255 8.04 -18.82 -8.44
C LEU A 255 6.67 -18.25 -8.05
N GLY A 256 5.75 -18.14 -9.01
CA GLY A 256 4.39 -17.67 -8.74
C GLY A 256 3.66 -18.57 -7.74
N TRP A 257 3.74 -19.91 -7.93
CA TRP A 257 3.15 -20.86 -6.99
C TRP A 257 3.84 -20.88 -5.63
N ILE A 258 5.18 -20.85 -5.60
CA ILE A 258 5.95 -20.81 -4.34
C ILE A 258 5.61 -19.55 -3.55
N ALA A 259 5.62 -18.38 -4.19
CA ALA A 259 5.32 -17.12 -3.53
C ALA A 259 3.88 -17.11 -2.99
N THR A 260 2.90 -17.57 -3.78
CA THR A 260 1.50 -17.61 -3.36
C THR A 260 1.30 -18.61 -2.20
N GLY A 261 1.86 -19.82 -2.29
CA GLY A 261 1.78 -20.82 -1.23
C GLY A 261 2.46 -20.37 0.06
N PHE A 262 3.63 -19.71 -0.06
CA PHE A 262 4.33 -19.12 1.09
C PHE A 262 3.49 -18.00 1.74
N GLY A 263 2.91 -17.11 0.93
CA GLY A 263 2.01 -16.06 1.43
C GLY A 263 0.80 -16.63 2.16
N MET A 264 0.16 -17.65 1.59
CA MET A 264 -0.96 -18.36 2.23
C MET A 264 -0.56 -18.97 3.57
N ALA A 265 0.60 -19.62 3.64
CA ALA A 265 1.10 -20.22 4.89
C ALA A 265 1.38 -19.16 5.96
N VAL A 266 2.05 -18.05 5.60
CA VAL A 266 2.34 -16.95 6.53
C VAL A 266 1.05 -16.32 7.06
N MET A 267 0.10 -16.00 6.17
CA MET A 267 -1.15 -15.39 6.60
C MET A 267 -2.09 -16.38 7.29
N ALA A 268 -1.99 -17.69 7.03
CA ALA A 268 -2.68 -18.69 7.83
C ALA A 268 -2.19 -18.69 9.28
N VAL A 269 -0.87 -18.59 9.48
CA VAL A 269 -0.29 -18.48 10.84
C VAL A 269 -0.71 -17.17 11.49
N SER A 270 -0.62 -16.05 10.79
CA SER A 270 -1.07 -14.73 11.29
C SER A 270 -2.55 -14.74 11.65
N GLY A 271 -3.39 -15.34 10.82
CA GLY A 271 -4.83 -15.49 11.07
C GLY A 271 -5.12 -16.37 12.28
N ALA A 272 -4.39 -17.49 12.45
CA ALA A 272 -4.53 -18.32 13.64
C ALA A 272 -4.12 -17.56 14.92
N VAL A 273 -3.03 -16.81 14.87
CA VAL A 273 -2.61 -15.93 15.98
C VAL A 273 -3.69 -14.89 16.25
N MET A 274 -4.19 -14.19 15.21
CA MET A 274 -5.25 -13.20 15.34
C MET A 274 -6.52 -13.80 15.96
N TYR A 275 -6.93 -15.01 15.57
CA TYR A 275 -8.09 -15.69 16.14
C TYR A 275 -7.95 -15.89 17.65
N LEU A 276 -6.77 -16.31 18.10
CA LEU A 276 -6.49 -16.56 19.51
C LEU A 276 -6.42 -15.27 20.34
N ILE A 277 -5.73 -14.24 19.82
CA ILE A 277 -5.46 -13.01 20.56
C ILE A 277 -6.46 -11.87 20.24
N ALA A 278 -7.51 -12.13 19.43
CA ALA A 278 -8.50 -11.12 19.02
C ALA A 278 -9.06 -10.27 20.19
N PRO A 279 -9.43 -10.85 21.36
CA PRO A 279 -9.90 -10.04 22.49
C PRO A 279 -8.84 -9.08 23.01
N TRP A 280 -7.57 -9.48 23.02
CA TRP A 280 -6.46 -8.63 23.47
C TRP A 280 -6.16 -7.52 22.47
N MET A 281 -6.21 -7.81 21.18
CA MET A 281 -5.98 -6.81 20.13
C MET A 281 -6.96 -5.64 20.26
N ILE A 282 -8.25 -5.96 20.42
CA ILE A 282 -9.27 -4.92 20.57
C ILE A 282 -9.21 -4.27 21.95
N ALA A 283 -8.81 -5.00 23.02
CA ALA A 283 -8.65 -4.44 24.35
C ALA A 283 -7.60 -3.33 24.43
N VAL A 284 -6.55 -3.43 23.64
CA VAL A 284 -5.53 -2.37 23.52
C VAL A 284 -6.09 -1.11 22.86
N LEU A 285 -7.06 -1.27 21.95
CA LEU A 285 -7.61 -0.16 21.15
C LEU A 285 -8.81 0.51 21.82
N SER A 286 -9.58 -0.22 22.65
CA SER A 286 -10.78 0.32 23.30
C SER A 286 -10.98 -0.24 24.70
N PRO A 287 -11.32 0.63 25.70
CA PRO A 287 -11.69 0.20 27.03
C PRO A 287 -13.14 -0.34 27.12
N ASP A 288 -14.00 -0.05 26.14
CA ASP A 288 -15.42 -0.40 26.15
C ASP A 288 -15.63 -1.91 25.95
N VAL A 289 -16.35 -2.54 26.87
CA VAL A 289 -16.60 -3.99 26.87
C VAL A 289 -17.46 -4.43 25.69
N ALA A 290 -18.46 -3.64 25.27
CA ALA A 290 -19.34 -3.96 24.16
C ALA A 290 -18.58 -3.90 22.83
N ILE A 291 -17.74 -2.88 22.63
CA ILE A 291 -16.86 -2.75 21.46
C ILE A 291 -15.87 -3.91 21.41
N ARG A 292 -15.27 -4.27 22.54
CA ARG A 292 -14.32 -5.40 22.64
C ARG A 292 -14.95 -6.73 22.28
N ALA A 293 -16.13 -7.00 22.83
CA ALA A 293 -16.84 -8.25 22.56
C ALA A 293 -17.22 -8.38 21.07
N LEU A 294 -17.75 -7.31 20.48
CA LEU A 294 -18.16 -7.30 19.07
C LEU A 294 -16.94 -7.34 18.14
N GLY A 295 -15.91 -6.55 18.40
CA GLY A 295 -14.68 -6.52 17.61
C GLY A 295 -13.93 -7.85 17.62
N ALA A 296 -13.81 -8.50 18.78
CA ALA A 296 -13.20 -9.82 18.84
C ALA A 296 -13.95 -10.90 18.04
N GLN A 297 -15.30 -10.81 18.01
CA GLN A 297 -16.10 -11.75 17.24
C GLN A 297 -15.90 -11.56 15.72
N VAL A 298 -15.88 -10.33 15.24
CA VAL A 298 -15.71 -10.06 13.81
C VAL A 298 -14.28 -10.39 13.33
N LEU A 299 -13.26 -10.13 14.14
CA LEU A 299 -11.89 -10.55 13.84
C LEU A 299 -11.75 -12.08 13.74
N ARG A 300 -12.45 -12.82 14.60
CA ARG A 300 -12.44 -14.29 14.52
C ARG A 300 -13.12 -14.80 13.24
N ILE A 301 -14.14 -14.12 12.74
CA ILE A 301 -14.76 -14.46 11.44
C ILE A 301 -13.75 -14.26 10.32
N GLU A 302 -13.04 -13.14 10.32
CA GLU A 302 -12.06 -12.79 9.27
C GLU A 302 -10.84 -13.70 9.24
N ALA A 303 -10.41 -14.18 10.41
CA ALA A 303 -9.25 -15.07 10.54
C ALA A 303 -9.31 -16.30 9.61
N PHE A 304 -10.50 -16.79 9.30
CA PHE A 304 -10.70 -17.91 8.36
C PHE A 304 -10.45 -17.52 6.90
N ALA A 305 -10.62 -16.26 6.55
CA ALA A 305 -10.41 -15.78 5.18
C ALA A 305 -8.94 -15.43 4.89
N GLU A 306 -8.11 -15.22 5.91
CA GLU A 306 -6.72 -14.76 5.79
C GLU A 306 -5.86 -15.56 4.79
N PRO A 307 -5.89 -16.91 4.74
CA PRO A 307 -5.12 -17.66 3.76
C PRO A 307 -5.58 -17.40 2.32
N MET A 308 -6.89 -17.25 2.10
CA MET A 308 -7.45 -16.96 0.78
C MET A 308 -7.23 -15.48 0.40
N TYR A 309 -7.22 -14.60 1.37
CA TYR A 309 -6.84 -13.21 1.18
C TYR A 309 -5.39 -13.12 0.72
N ALA A 310 -4.46 -13.86 1.36
CA ALA A 310 -3.09 -13.97 0.90
C ALA A 310 -2.98 -14.44 -0.55
N ALA A 311 -3.74 -15.47 -0.92
CA ALA A 311 -3.77 -15.94 -2.31
C ALA A 311 -4.13 -14.83 -3.29
N SER A 312 -5.12 -13.99 -2.97
CA SER A 312 -5.51 -12.87 -3.83
C SER A 312 -4.45 -11.77 -3.89
N ILE A 313 -3.86 -11.37 -2.76
CA ILE A 313 -2.83 -10.32 -2.69
C ILE A 313 -1.58 -10.75 -3.45
N VAL A 314 -1.05 -11.95 -3.14
CA VAL A 314 0.22 -12.41 -3.71
C VAL A 314 0.08 -12.77 -5.18
N ALA A 315 -1.01 -13.47 -5.58
CA ALA A 315 -1.24 -13.78 -6.98
C ALA A 315 -1.50 -12.50 -7.82
N SER A 316 -2.16 -11.48 -7.26
CA SER A 316 -2.26 -10.16 -7.91
C SER A 316 -0.87 -9.56 -8.14
N GLY A 317 0.05 -9.65 -7.16
CA GLY A 317 1.45 -9.28 -7.30
C GLY A 317 2.18 -10.05 -8.40
N VAL A 318 1.97 -11.36 -8.48
CA VAL A 318 2.51 -12.24 -9.52
C VAL A 318 2.05 -11.80 -10.92
N PHE A 319 0.75 -11.55 -11.11
CA PHE A 319 0.22 -11.10 -12.40
C PHE A 319 0.70 -9.70 -12.77
N ARG A 320 0.76 -8.78 -11.81
CA ARG A 320 1.34 -7.44 -12.01
C ARG A 320 2.81 -7.54 -12.42
N GLY A 321 3.57 -8.43 -11.79
CA GLY A 321 4.97 -8.73 -12.15
C GLY A 321 5.09 -9.23 -13.60
N ALA A 322 4.19 -10.09 -14.05
CA ALA A 322 4.12 -10.58 -15.42
C ALA A 322 3.66 -9.53 -16.45
N GLY A 323 3.14 -8.39 -15.99
CA GLY A 323 2.65 -7.32 -16.86
C GLY A 323 1.15 -7.38 -17.16
N ASP A 324 0.43 -8.26 -16.50
CA ASP A 324 -1.02 -8.38 -16.60
C ASP A 324 -1.65 -7.65 -15.41
N THR A 325 -2.12 -6.44 -15.62
CA THR A 325 -2.75 -5.61 -14.60
C THR A 325 -4.26 -5.54 -14.75
N LEU A 326 -4.78 -5.65 -15.99
CA LEU A 326 -6.18 -5.43 -16.28
C LEU A 326 -7.09 -6.49 -15.63
N ILE A 327 -6.77 -7.78 -15.81
CA ILE A 327 -7.67 -8.83 -15.35
C ILE A 327 -7.66 -8.98 -13.81
N PRO A 328 -6.50 -8.88 -13.10
CA PRO A 328 -6.51 -8.78 -11.66
C PRO A 328 -7.36 -7.61 -11.14
N SER A 329 -7.27 -6.45 -11.79
CA SER A 329 -8.08 -5.29 -11.43
C SER A 329 -9.58 -5.52 -11.64
N CYS A 330 -9.96 -6.17 -12.75
CA CYS A 330 -11.37 -6.56 -12.99
C CYS A 330 -11.87 -7.58 -11.96
N LEU A 331 -11.06 -8.58 -11.59
CA LEU A 331 -11.42 -9.56 -10.58
C LEU A 331 -11.65 -8.92 -9.21
N ASN A 332 -10.76 -8.01 -8.79
CA ASN A 332 -10.92 -7.26 -7.54
C ASN A 332 -12.19 -6.39 -7.57
N PHE A 333 -12.45 -5.72 -8.69
CA PHE A 333 -13.65 -4.92 -8.87
C PHE A 333 -14.93 -5.78 -8.75
N CYS A 334 -15.02 -6.84 -9.54
CA CYS A 334 -16.20 -7.70 -9.57
C CYS A 334 -16.45 -8.34 -8.20
N SER A 335 -15.39 -8.83 -7.54
CA SER A 335 -15.47 -9.43 -6.21
C SER A 335 -16.04 -8.44 -5.18
N MET A 336 -15.48 -7.23 -5.13
CA MET A 336 -15.86 -6.23 -4.13
C MET A 336 -17.27 -5.67 -4.37
N TRP A 337 -17.60 -5.31 -5.62
CA TRP A 337 -18.86 -4.63 -5.95
C TRP A 337 -20.03 -5.58 -6.16
N LEU A 338 -19.80 -6.77 -6.74
CA LEU A 338 -20.87 -7.71 -7.05
C LEU A 338 -21.09 -8.76 -5.96
N VAL A 339 -20.08 -9.03 -5.11
CA VAL A 339 -20.21 -10.03 -4.05
C VAL A 339 -20.26 -9.35 -2.68
N ARG A 340 -19.19 -8.61 -2.29
CA ARG A 340 -19.08 -8.07 -0.93
C ARG A 340 -20.18 -7.07 -0.60
N LEU A 341 -20.37 -6.02 -1.40
CA LEU A 341 -21.33 -4.96 -1.09
C LEU A 341 -22.79 -5.44 -1.07
N PRO A 342 -23.30 -6.21 -2.07
CA PRO A 342 -24.66 -6.72 -2.02
C PRO A 342 -24.88 -7.69 -0.86
N LEU A 343 -23.93 -8.57 -0.61
CA LEU A 343 -24.03 -9.54 0.47
C LEU A 343 -23.97 -8.86 1.84
N ALA A 344 -23.12 -7.85 2.01
CA ALA A 344 -23.06 -7.04 3.23
C ALA A 344 -24.39 -6.27 3.44
N ALA A 345 -24.94 -5.64 2.42
CA ALA A 345 -26.23 -4.95 2.49
C ALA A 345 -27.38 -5.88 2.87
N PHE A 346 -27.35 -7.14 2.40
CA PHE A 346 -28.35 -8.15 2.72
C PHE A 346 -28.20 -8.71 4.15
N LEU A 347 -26.99 -8.92 4.61
CA LEU A 347 -26.70 -9.54 5.92
C LEU A 347 -26.66 -8.52 7.07
N ALA A 348 -26.31 -7.26 6.81
CA ALA A 348 -26.20 -6.24 7.85
C ALA A 348 -27.52 -6.03 8.64
N PRO A 349 -28.72 -5.94 8.04
CA PRO A 349 -29.96 -5.78 8.79
C PRO A 349 -30.31 -6.97 9.68
N ARG A 350 -29.82 -8.17 9.33
CA ARG A 350 -30.16 -9.43 10.03
C ARG A 350 -29.17 -9.79 11.11
N LEU A 351 -27.90 -9.61 10.87
CA LEU A 351 -26.79 -10.06 11.73
C LEU A 351 -25.94 -8.91 12.28
N GLY A 352 -26.30 -7.66 11.96
CA GLY A 352 -25.54 -6.49 12.38
C GLY A 352 -24.14 -6.49 11.78
N LEU A 353 -23.15 -6.02 12.53
CA LEU A 353 -21.76 -5.96 12.09
C LEU A 353 -21.18 -7.34 11.73
N ARG A 354 -21.59 -8.41 12.42
CA ARG A 354 -21.16 -9.77 12.07
C ARG A 354 -21.55 -10.14 10.64
N GLY A 355 -22.72 -9.72 10.18
CA GLY A 355 -23.18 -9.97 8.80
C GLY A 355 -22.29 -9.29 7.77
N VAL A 356 -21.82 -8.09 8.04
CA VAL A 356 -20.88 -7.36 7.15
C VAL A 356 -19.54 -8.10 7.04
N TRP A 357 -19.01 -8.59 8.16
CA TRP A 357 -17.73 -9.32 8.19
C TRP A 357 -17.85 -10.75 7.63
N ILE A 358 -18.99 -11.40 7.76
CA ILE A 358 -19.26 -12.68 7.07
C ILE A 358 -19.29 -12.46 5.56
N ALA A 359 -19.92 -11.38 5.09
CA ALA A 359 -19.90 -11.02 3.67
C ALA A 359 -18.47 -10.76 3.15
N MET A 360 -17.64 -10.10 3.96
CA MET A 360 -16.23 -9.87 3.67
C MET A 360 -15.46 -11.19 3.60
N CYS A 361 -15.60 -12.06 4.57
CA CYS A 361 -14.97 -13.37 4.62
C CYS A 361 -15.32 -14.24 3.39
N ILE A 362 -16.60 -14.31 3.03
CA ILE A 362 -17.08 -15.05 1.84
C ILE A 362 -16.46 -14.47 0.56
N GLU A 363 -16.46 -13.14 0.42
CA GLU A 363 -15.89 -12.45 -0.73
C GLU A 363 -14.39 -12.73 -0.86
N LEU A 364 -13.63 -12.64 0.22
CA LEU A 364 -12.19 -12.90 0.23
C LEU A 364 -11.87 -14.35 -0.13
N CYS A 365 -12.69 -15.31 0.32
CA CYS A 365 -12.58 -16.71 -0.07
C CYS A 365 -12.84 -16.91 -1.57
N ILE A 366 -13.93 -16.33 -2.10
CA ILE A 366 -14.26 -16.40 -3.53
C ILE A 366 -13.14 -15.76 -4.36
N ARG A 367 -12.67 -14.58 -3.97
CA ARG A 367 -11.60 -13.87 -4.64
C ARG A 367 -10.31 -14.69 -4.66
N GLY A 368 -9.92 -15.25 -3.51
CA GLY A 368 -8.76 -16.13 -3.40
C GLY A 368 -8.83 -17.32 -4.35
N VAL A 369 -9.97 -18.02 -4.40
CA VAL A 369 -10.21 -19.12 -5.32
C VAL A 369 -10.10 -18.68 -6.79
N LEU A 370 -10.69 -17.55 -7.17
CA LEU A 370 -10.61 -17.01 -8.53
C LEU A 370 -9.16 -16.72 -8.95
N PHE A 371 -8.36 -16.15 -8.04
CA PHE A 371 -6.95 -15.89 -8.31
C PHE A 371 -6.12 -17.18 -8.40
N LEU A 372 -6.38 -18.18 -7.56
CA LEU A 372 -5.72 -19.48 -7.64
C LEU A 372 -6.10 -20.23 -8.92
N MET A 373 -7.37 -20.27 -9.31
CA MET A 373 -7.80 -20.85 -10.57
C MET A 373 -7.12 -20.16 -11.75
N ARG A 374 -7.05 -18.82 -11.72
CA ARG A 374 -6.33 -18.08 -12.75
C ARG A 374 -4.85 -18.44 -12.77
N LEU A 375 -4.20 -18.57 -11.61
CA LEU A 375 -2.79 -18.97 -11.53
C LEU A 375 -2.55 -20.37 -12.12
N ALA A 376 -3.50 -21.31 -11.91
CA ALA A 376 -3.44 -22.66 -12.45
C ALA A 376 -3.64 -22.69 -13.98
N PHE A 377 -4.63 -21.98 -14.50
CA PHE A 377 -5.06 -22.05 -15.90
C PHE A 377 -4.51 -20.94 -16.79
N SER A 378 -3.74 -20.00 -16.25
CA SER A 378 -3.25 -18.86 -17.02
C SER A 378 -2.20 -19.29 -18.05
N LYS A 379 -2.50 -19.02 -19.31
CA LYS A 379 -1.56 -19.04 -20.43
C LYS A 379 -0.90 -17.66 -20.65
N SER A 380 -1.00 -16.73 -19.70
CA SER A 380 -0.46 -15.38 -19.87
C SER A 380 1.08 -15.39 -19.90
N TRP A 381 1.69 -16.42 -19.37
CA TRP A 381 3.12 -16.71 -19.45
C TRP A 381 3.60 -16.89 -20.90
N ASP A 382 2.78 -17.54 -21.76
CA ASP A 382 3.09 -17.80 -23.16
C ASP A 382 2.86 -16.60 -24.07
N LYS A 383 2.02 -15.64 -23.68
CA LYS A 383 1.76 -14.42 -24.46
C LYS A 383 2.89 -13.39 -24.40
N ALA A 384 3.71 -13.42 -23.35
CA ALA A 384 4.90 -12.60 -23.26
C ALA A 384 5.95 -13.03 -24.32
N ASP A 385 6.00 -14.29 -24.66
CA ASP A 385 6.90 -14.89 -25.65
C ASP A 385 6.62 -14.37 -27.07
N LYS A 386 5.36 -14.33 -27.50
CA LYS A 386 4.97 -13.81 -28.83
C LYS A 386 5.25 -12.32 -29.04
N ARG A 387 5.41 -11.53 -27.96
CA ARG A 387 5.77 -10.09 -28.05
C ARG A 387 7.27 -9.83 -28.05
N HIS A 388 8.08 -10.78 -27.63
CA HIS A 388 9.55 -10.67 -27.61
C HIS A 388 10.22 -11.45 -28.75
N GLY A 389 9.65 -12.60 -29.17
CA GLY A 389 10.19 -13.42 -30.27
C GLY A 389 10.15 -12.76 -31.63
N THR A 390 9.28 -11.78 -31.87
CA THR A 390 9.17 -11.05 -33.15
C THR A 390 10.19 -9.91 -33.28
N LYS A 391 11.06 -9.68 -32.32
CA LYS A 391 12.05 -8.58 -32.33
C LYS A 391 13.51 -9.02 -32.34
N GLN A 392 13.79 -10.31 -32.39
CA GLN A 392 15.16 -10.82 -32.60
C GLN A 392 15.44 -11.22 -34.07
N LEU A 393 14.48 -11.05 -34.96
CA LEU A 393 14.61 -11.42 -36.38
C LEU A 393 14.44 -10.24 -37.37
N THR A 394 14.57 -8.99 -36.88
CA THR A 394 14.71 -7.83 -37.80
C THR A 394 15.72 -6.85 -37.26
#